data_d3557f51533db0b13a817e51eee76987
#
_entry.id   d3557f51533db0b13a817e51eee76987
#
_cell.length_a   1.000
_cell.length_b   1.000
_cell.length_c   1.000
_cell.angle_alpha   90.00
_cell.angle_beta   90.00
_cell.angle_gamma   90.00
#
_symmetry.space_group_name_H-M   'P 1'
#
loop_
_entity.id
_entity.type
_entity.pdbx_description
1 polymer ?
#
loop_
_entity_poly.entity_id
_entity_poly.type
_entity_poly.pdbx_seq_one_letter_code
_entity_poly.pdbx_strand_id
1 'polypeptide(L)'
;IANMIHPLSAEKEIEFYLNASESTTAITLDQFYNKFEHIRQNTGIINIIIASVKDELSRTIRAGYMLTEGRKIQKIPEDAPVIRWKEFMDMSRYCFYKNYRVERSFDDPAVILYSGGTTGTTKGIVLTNGNFNALGQQIIATNPMFRPGDRMLAAMPLFHGFGLGVCVHSMLSQGGRCILIPRFTAKSYAKQIVKYRCNFIAGVPTLYEALLRLPSMDNADLSCLKGVFSGGDSLSIELKKKFDKFLYDHHAVIQVREGYGTTETVTACCLTPTNIYKEGSIGLPFPDTFIKIVRPDTDEELPYGEEGEILLAGPTVMKEYMNNPEETAKTLRKHDDGLTWVYTGDLGSMDEQGFIYFKGRAKRMIITSGYNVYPGQLENILDAHEKVQMSCIIGVPDPYKMQKVKAFVMLKPGVPADDATRQELLDYCRKHVAKYAMPYDIEFRDELPKTLVGKVA
;
A
#
# COMPACT_ATOMS: atom_id res chain seq x y z
N ILE A 1 -16.48 -9.08 -12.08
CA ILE A 1 -15.37 -9.06 -11.10
C ILE A 1 -14.18 -8.38 -11.75
N ALA A 2 -13.58 -7.41 -11.09
CA ALA A 2 -12.37 -6.75 -11.56
C ALA A 2 -11.13 -7.49 -11.03
N ASN A 3 -10.37 -8.12 -11.95
CA ASN A 3 -9.10 -8.75 -11.63
C ASN A 3 -7.97 -7.73 -11.82
N MET A 4 -7.38 -7.26 -10.71
CA MET A 4 -6.45 -6.12 -10.68
C MET A 4 -5.00 -6.60 -10.76
N ILE A 5 -4.46 -6.66 -11.97
CA ILE A 5 -3.10 -7.14 -12.24
C ILE A 5 -2.15 -5.94 -12.36
N HIS A 6 -0.94 -6.07 -11.77
CA HIS A 6 0.11 -5.07 -11.93
C HIS A 6 0.57 -5.00 -13.39
N PRO A 7 0.56 -3.82 -14.03
CA PRO A 7 0.87 -3.70 -15.47
C PRO A 7 2.31 -4.08 -15.84
N LEU A 8 3.24 -4.04 -14.86
CA LEU A 8 4.63 -4.44 -15.07
C LEU A 8 4.92 -5.91 -14.73
N SER A 9 3.92 -6.68 -14.29
CA SER A 9 4.09 -8.12 -14.06
C SER A 9 4.67 -8.83 -15.28
N ALA A 10 5.43 -9.89 -15.02
CA ALA A 10 5.98 -10.73 -16.08
C ALA A 10 4.83 -11.46 -16.83
N GLU A 11 5.07 -11.84 -18.07
CA GLU A 11 4.04 -12.53 -18.90
C GLU A 11 3.51 -13.80 -18.22
N LYS A 12 4.39 -14.60 -17.61
CA LYS A 12 4.01 -15.80 -16.86
C LYS A 12 3.15 -15.53 -15.62
N GLU A 13 3.38 -14.41 -14.95
CA GLU A 13 2.52 -13.99 -13.82
C GLU A 13 1.14 -13.57 -14.33
N ILE A 14 1.09 -12.77 -15.42
CA ILE A 14 -0.17 -12.34 -16.03
C ILE A 14 -0.97 -13.57 -16.50
N GLU A 15 -0.32 -14.52 -17.20
CA GLU A 15 -0.90 -15.79 -17.63
C GLU A 15 -1.50 -16.57 -16.45
N PHE A 16 -0.74 -16.68 -15.36
CA PHE A 16 -1.21 -17.33 -14.13
C PHE A 16 -2.45 -16.64 -13.55
N TYR A 17 -2.43 -15.30 -13.39
CA TYR A 17 -3.55 -14.55 -12.81
C TYR A 17 -4.82 -14.64 -13.67
N LEU A 18 -4.67 -14.58 -14.97
CA LEU A 18 -5.79 -14.66 -15.91
C LEU A 18 -6.45 -16.04 -15.90
N ASN A 19 -5.64 -17.10 -15.87
CA ASN A 19 -6.14 -18.48 -15.80
C ASN A 19 -6.75 -18.78 -14.44
N ALA A 20 -6.11 -18.38 -13.35
CA ALA A 20 -6.62 -18.61 -12.00
C ALA A 20 -7.97 -17.92 -11.76
N SER A 21 -8.18 -16.74 -12.34
CA SER A 21 -9.44 -15.97 -12.24
C SER A 21 -10.44 -16.24 -13.34
N GLU A 22 -10.12 -17.13 -14.29
CA GLU A 22 -10.94 -17.41 -15.48
C GLU A 22 -11.34 -16.14 -16.24
N SER A 23 -10.41 -15.17 -16.33
CA SER A 23 -10.67 -13.89 -16.98
C SER A 23 -10.86 -14.04 -18.47
N THR A 24 -11.98 -13.53 -18.99
CA THR A 24 -12.31 -13.60 -20.42
C THR A 24 -12.05 -12.29 -21.16
N THR A 25 -11.90 -11.20 -20.45
CA THR A 25 -11.68 -9.86 -21.02
C THR A 25 -10.53 -9.15 -20.29
N ALA A 26 -9.58 -8.63 -21.05
CA ALA A 26 -8.49 -7.80 -20.51
C ALA A 26 -8.65 -6.36 -21.01
N ILE A 27 -8.46 -5.39 -20.11
CA ILE A 27 -8.32 -3.97 -20.44
C ILE A 27 -6.88 -3.59 -20.10
N THR A 28 -6.12 -3.13 -21.09
CA THR A 28 -4.70 -2.80 -20.90
C THR A 28 -4.30 -1.58 -21.72
N LEU A 29 -3.09 -1.04 -21.47
CA LEU A 29 -2.53 0.03 -22.26
C LEU A 29 -1.76 -0.49 -23.48
N ASP A 30 -1.73 0.31 -24.54
CA ASP A 30 -1.03 -0.01 -25.80
C ASP A 30 0.44 -0.45 -25.61
N GLN A 31 1.14 0.13 -24.65
CA GLN A 31 2.52 -0.24 -24.32
C GLN A 31 2.69 -1.65 -23.77
N PHE A 32 1.61 -2.30 -23.30
CA PHE A 32 1.63 -3.66 -22.76
C PHE A 32 0.99 -4.69 -23.67
N TYR A 33 0.50 -4.30 -24.85
CA TYR A 33 -0.19 -5.17 -25.79
C TYR A 33 0.55 -6.48 -26.05
N ASN A 34 1.86 -6.42 -26.33
CA ASN A 34 2.65 -7.61 -26.67
C ASN A 34 2.62 -8.67 -25.57
N LYS A 35 2.60 -8.29 -24.28
CA LYS A 35 2.51 -9.25 -23.18
C LYS A 35 1.24 -10.09 -23.29
N PHE A 36 0.11 -9.43 -23.58
CA PHE A 36 -1.18 -10.13 -23.71
C PHE A 36 -1.27 -10.96 -24.99
N GLU A 37 -0.70 -10.49 -26.08
CA GLU A 37 -0.67 -11.23 -27.36
C GLU A 37 0.16 -12.52 -27.23
N HIS A 38 1.33 -12.46 -26.58
CA HIS A 38 2.20 -13.62 -26.39
C HIS A 38 1.53 -14.73 -25.55
N ILE A 39 0.75 -14.36 -24.55
CA ILE A 39 0.10 -15.34 -23.66
C ILE A 39 -1.33 -15.69 -24.06
N ARG A 40 -1.88 -15.05 -25.10
CA ARG A 40 -3.29 -15.17 -25.47
C ARG A 40 -3.73 -16.62 -25.66
N GLN A 41 -2.93 -17.39 -26.39
CA GLN A 41 -3.26 -18.80 -26.68
C GLN A 41 -3.22 -19.71 -25.45
N ASN A 42 -2.54 -19.28 -24.38
CA ASN A 42 -2.40 -20.01 -23.12
C ASN A 42 -3.45 -19.59 -22.08
N THR A 43 -4.35 -18.67 -22.43
CA THR A 43 -5.35 -18.11 -21.51
C THR A 43 -6.76 -18.19 -22.09
N GLY A 44 -7.77 -18.05 -21.23
CA GLY A 44 -9.17 -17.96 -21.64
C GLY A 44 -9.61 -16.59 -22.16
N ILE A 45 -8.68 -15.67 -22.49
CA ILE A 45 -9.03 -14.32 -22.94
C ILE A 45 -9.69 -14.36 -24.32
N ILE A 46 -10.90 -13.84 -24.40
CA ILE A 46 -11.66 -13.64 -25.62
C ILE A 46 -11.45 -12.22 -26.16
N ASN A 47 -11.57 -11.20 -25.27
CA ASN A 47 -11.51 -9.80 -25.64
C ASN A 47 -10.28 -9.12 -25.03
N ILE A 48 -9.54 -8.39 -25.84
CA ILE A 48 -8.49 -7.49 -25.39
C ILE A 48 -8.89 -6.05 -25.78
N ILE A 49 -9.17 -5.21 -24.79
CA ILE A 49 -9.50 -3.80 -24.97
C ILE A 49 -8.22 -3.00 -24.73
N ILE A 50 -7.81 -2.23 -25.75
CA ILE A 50 -6.58 -1.45 -25.71
C ILE A 50 -6.91 0.02 -25.54
N ALA A 51 -6.52 0.58 -24.39
CA ALA A 51 -6.50 2.01 -24.13
C ALA A 51 -5.12 2.59 -24.41
N SER A 52 -5.04 3.88 -24.67
CA SER A 52 -3.78 4.61 -24.80
C SER A 52 -3.82 5.87 -23.96
N VAL A 53 -2.69 6.22 -23.35
CA VAL A 53 -2.58 7.48 -22.59
C VAL A 53 -3.02 8.70 -23.43
N LYS A 54 -2.78 8.67 -24.74
CA LYS A 54 -3.16 9.75 -25.67
C LYS A 54 -4.68 9.94 -25.84
N ASP A 55 -5.49 8.90 -25.54
CA ASP A 55 -6.92 8.91 -25.88
C ASP A 55 -7.68 10.02 -25.14
N GLU A 56 -7.29 10.29 -23.87
CA GLU A 56 -7.92 11.28 -23.00
C GLU A 56 -7.11 12.59 -22.86
N LEU A 57 -6.02 12.75 -23.63
CA LEU A 57 -5.21 13.98 -23.60
C LEU A 57 -5.83 15.08 -24.50
N SER A 58 -5.76 16.33 -24.03
CA SER A 58 -6.09 17.49 -24.86
C SER A 58 -5.21 17.54 -26.11
N ARG A 59 -5.67 18.17 -27.19
CA ARG A 59 -4.97 18.17 -28.49
C ARG A 59 -3.50 18.60 -28.41
N THR A 60 -3.20 19.64 -27.64
CA THR A 60 -1.84 20.17 -27.48
C THR A 60 -0.94 19.23 -26.70
N ILE A 61 -1.44 18.68 -25.58
CA ILE A 61 -0.70 17.73 -24.76
C ILE A 61 -0.50 16.41 -25.51
N ARG A 62 -1.49 15.95 -26.27
CA ARG A 62 -1.42 14.77 -27.13
C ARG A 62 -0.30 14.91 -28.17
N ALA A 63 -0.19 16.07 -28.83
CA ALA A 63 0.88 16.32 -29.81
C ALA A 63 2.27 16.21 -29.14
N GLY A 64 2.46 16.84 -27.99
CA GLY A 64 3.69 16.73 -27.22
C GLY A 64 3.99 15.29 -26.76
N TYR A 65 2.97 14.56 -26.28
CA TYR A 65 3.11 13.15 -25.91
C TYR A 65 3.56 12.28 -27.11
N MET A 66 2.93 12.46 -28.27
CA MET A 66 3.26 11.69 -29.48
C MET A 66 4.69 11.95 -29.98
N LEU A 67 5.22 13.14 -29.77
CA LEU A 67 6.61 13.47 -30.13
C LEU A 67 7.65 12.93 -29.14
N THR A 68 7.24 12.59 -27.93
CA THR A 68 8.12 12.14 -26.84
C THR A 68 7.90 10.66 -26.51
N GLU A 69 7.04 10.39 -25.54
CA GLU A 69 6.81 9.03 -25.04
C GLU A 69 6.02 8.15 -26.02
N GLY A 70 5.02 8.73 -26.71
CA GLY A 70 4.17 7.97 -27.62
C GLY A 70 4.90 7.34 -28.81
N ARG A 71 6.00 7.94 -29.25
CA ARG A 71 6.84 7.38 -30.35
C ARG A 71 7.62 6.13 -29.95
N LYS A 72 7.80 5.90 -28.65
CA LYS A 72 8.51 4.73 -28.10
C LYS A 72 7.63 3.50 -28.05
N ILE A 73 6.30 3.69 -28.13
CA ILE A 73 5.33 2.60 -28.03
C ILE A 73 5.24 1.91 -29.39
N GLN A 74 5.40 0.59 -29.38
CA GLN A 74 5.26 -0.23 -30.58
C GLN A 74 3.85 -0.08 -31.16
N LYS A 75 3.76 0.09 -32.48
CA LYS A 75 2.48 0.15 -33.16
C LYS A 75 1.81 -1.22 -33.13
N ILE A 76 0.56 -1.21 -32.70
CA ILE A 76 -0.29 -2.40 -32.77
C ILE A 76 -0.79 -2.54 -34.22
N PRO A 77 -0.68 -3.73 -34.86
CA PRO A 77 -1.18 -3.97 -36.19
C PRO A 77 -2.66 -3.53 -36.35
N GLU A 78 -3.03 -3.07 -37.54
CA GLU A 78 -4.41 -2.62 -37.79
C GLU A 78 -5.40 -3.78 -37.76
N ASP A 79 -4.95 -4.94 -38.20
CA ASP A 79 -5.69 -6.22 -38.23
C ASP A 79 -5.60 -7.00 -36.91
N ALA A 80 -4.92 -6.49 -35.89
CA ALA A 80 -4.83 -7.13 -34.60
C ALA A 80 -6.24 -7.37 -34.01
N PRO A 81 -6.52 -8.57 -33.46
CA PRO A 81 -7.86 -8.92 -32.94
C PRO A 81 -8.10 -8.30 -31.56
N VAL A 82 -8.10 -6.96 -31.50
CA VAL A 82 -8.30 -6.16 -30.30
C VAL A 82 -9.39 -5.11 -30.50
N ILE A 83 -10.05 -4.74 -29.44
CA ILE A 83 -11.01 -3.63 -29.43
C ILE A 83 -10.26 -2.35 -28.98
N ARG A 84 -10.23 -1.35 -29.81
CA ARG A 84 -9.56 -0.08 -29.45
C ARG A 84 -10.46 0.73 -28.52
N TRP A 85 -9.86 1.52 -27.61
CA TRP A 85 -10.60 2.27 -26.60
C TRP A 85 -11.72 3.14 -27.19
N LYS A 86 -11.44 3.82 -28.31
CA LYS A 86 -12.44 4.64 -28.98
C LYS A 86 -13.61 3.80 -29.50
N GLU A 87 -13.33 2.67 -30.11
CA GLU A 87 -14.32 1.72 -30.59
C GLU A 87 -15.17 1.20 -29.42
N PHE A 88 -14.54 0.77 -28.35
CA PHE A 88 -15.21 0.34 -27.13
C PHE A 88 -16.15 1.42 -26.57
N MET A 89 -15.70 2.68 -26.51
CA MET A 89 -16.51 3.80 -26.05
C MET A 89 -17.66 4.11 -27.03
N ASP A 90 -17.42 4.00 -28.35
CA ASP A 90 -18.45 4.23 -29.36
C ASP A 90 -19.54 3.15 -29.35
N MET A 91 -19.23 1.90 -28.92
CA MET A 91 -20.23 0.85 -28.73
C MET A 91 -21.37 1.28 -27.79
N SER A 92 -21.08 2.14 -26.80
CA SER A 92 -22.10 2.66 -25.89
C SER A 92 -23.23 3.42 -26.61
N ARG A 93 -22.97 3.98 -27.79
CA ARG A 93 -23.96 4.72 -28.58
C ARG A 93 -25.04 3.81 -29.19
N TYR A 94 -24.74 2.53 -29.33
CA TYR A 94 -25.66 1.53 -29.88
C TYR A 94 -26.42 0.78 -28.78
N CYS A 95 -26.11 1.10 -27.53
CA CYS A 95 -26.79 0.50 -26.40
C CYS A 95 -28.06 1.26 -26.08
N PHE A 96 -29.18 0.83 -26.69
CA PHE A 96 -30.51 1.46 -26.51
C PHE A 96 -31.25 1.02 -25.23
N TYR A 97 -30.65 0.14 -24.43
CA TYR A 97 -31.27 -0.35 -23.22
C TYR A 97 -31.18 0.68 -22.08
N LYS A 98 -32.33 1.03 -21.54
CA LYS A 98 -32.45 2.02 -20.47
C LYS A 98 -31.94 1.54 -19.12
N ASN A 99 -31.69 0.27 -18.95
CA ASN A 99 -31.28 -0.28 -17.66
C ASN A 99 -30.07 -1.23 -17.80
N TYR A 100 -28.88 -0.72 -17.52
CA TYR A 100 -27.63 -1.49 -17.45
C TYR A 100 -27.31 -1.96 -16.03
N ARG A 101 -28.19 -1.66 -15.08
CA ARG A 101 -27.99 -2.02 -13.69
C ARG A 101 -28.13 -3.53 -13.56
N VAL A 102 -27.04 -4.16 -13.12
CA VAL A 102 -27.05 -5.52 -12.63
C VAL A 102 -27.18 -5.46 -11.12
N GLU A 103 -28.21 -6.06 -10.57
CA GLU A 103 -28.35 -6.20 -9.13
C GLU A 103 -27.23 -7.10 -8.61
N ARG A 104 -26.60 -6.65 -7.53
CA ARG A 104 -25.51 -7.34 -6.85
C ARG A 104 -25.76 -7.33 -5.36
N SER A 105 -25.46 -8.45 -4.71
CA SER A 105 -25.52 -8.55 -3.27
C SER A 105 -24.26 -7.97 -2.60
N PHE A 106 -24.35 -7.81 -1.29
CA PHE A 106 -23.20 -7.42 -0.46
C PHE A 106 -22.06 -8.44 -0.60
N ASP A 107 -22.37 -9.74 -0.62
CA ASP A 107 -21.41 -10.85 -0.63
C ASP A 107 -20.91 -11.26 -2.01
N ASP A 108 -21.42 -10.61 -3.08
CA ASP A 108 -20.94 -10.88 -4.42
C ASP A 108 -19.48 -10.41 -4.58
N PRO A 109 -18.58 -11.24 -5.16
CA PRO A 109 -17.23 -10.84 -5.50
C PRO A 109 -17.21 -9.62 -6.43
N ALA A 110 -16.43 -8.62 -6.06
CA ALA A 110 -16.26 -7.39 -6.83
C ALA A 110 -14.86 -7.25 -7.42
N VAL A 111 -13.85 -7.52 -6.61
CA VAL A 111 -12.44 -7.28 -6.95
C VAL A 111 -11.57 -8.45 -6.48
N ILE A 112 -10.57 -8.79 -7.29
CA ILE A 112 -9.46 -9.67 -6.88
C ILE A 112 -8.21 -8.82 -6.83
N LEU A 113 -7.58 -8.74 -5.65
CA LEU A 113 -6.27 -8.15 -5.44
C LEU A 113 -5.24 -9.24 -5.19
N TYR A 114 -3.98 -8.96 -5.51
CA TYR A 114 -2.89 -9.93 -5.31
C TYR A 114 -1.92 -9.44 -4.24
N SER A 115 -1.62 -10.32 -3.29
CA SER A 115 -0.54 -10.08 -2.33
C SER A 115 0.69 -10.91 -2.71
N GLY A 116 1.86 -10.27 -2.71
CA GLY A 116 3.14 -10.99 -2.76
C GLY A 116 3.34 -11.71 -1.43
N GLY A 117 3.10 -13.01 -1.41
CA GLY A 117 3.39 -13.80 -0.22
C GLY A 117 4.89 -13.84 0.05
N THR A 118 5.31 -13.69 1.30
CA THR A 118 6.69 -13.94 1.75
C THR A 118 7.12 -15.40 1.53
N THR A 119 6.19 -16.28 1.13
CA THR A 119 6.38 -17.70 0.81
C THR A 119 6.61 -17.97 -0.68
N GLY A 120 6.71 -16.93 -1.52
CA GLY A 120 7.00 -17.06 -2.96
C GLY A 120 5.80 -17.32 -3.87
N THR A 121 4.63 -17.69 -3.36
CA THR A 121 3.40 -17.84 -4.15
C THR A 121 2.46 -16.67 -3.92
N THR A 122 2.12 -15.96 -4.99
CA THR A 122 1.16 -14.85 -4.94
C THR A 122 -0.25 -15.40 -4.74
N LYS A 123 -1.00 -14.81 -3.79
CA LYS A 123 -2.38 -15.18 -3.48
C LYS A 123 -3.36 -14.18 -4.08
N GLY A 124 -4.41 -14.66 -4.73
CA GLY A 124 -5.55 -13.85 -5.16
C GLY A 124 -6.55 -13.69 -4.02
N ILE A 125 -6.79 -12.48 -3.59
CA ILE A 125 -7.69 -12.14 -2.49
C ILE A 125 -9.02 -11.69 -3.07
N VAL A 126 -10.08 -12.45 -2.80
CA VAL A 126 -11.43 -12.16 -3.29
C VAL A 126 -12.13 -11.21 -2.33
N LEU A 127 -12.41 -10.01 -2.81
CA LEU A 127 -13.08 -8.95 -2.07
C LEU A 127 -14.47 -8.68 -2.63
N THR A 128 -15.46 -8.50 -1.76
CA THR A 128 -16.86 -8.33 -2.13
C THR A 128 -17.25 -6.87 -2.34
N ASN A 129 -18.43 -6.64 -2.89
CA ASN A 129 -19.05 -5.31 -2.95
C ASN A 129 -19.15 -4.70 -1.54
N GLY A 130 -19.53 -5.52 -0.58
CA GLY A 130 -19.65 -5.13 0.82
C GLY A 130 -18.34 -4.65 1.41
N ASN A 131 -17.25 -5.39 1.18
CA ASN A 131 -15.94 -5.03 1.72
C ASN A 131 -15.50 -3.64 1.25
N PHE A 132 -15.61 -3.35 -0.05
CA PHE A 132 -15.23 -2.03 -0.59
C PHE A 132 -16.15 -0.91 -0.12
N ASN A 133 -17.47 -1.15 -0.07
CA ASN A 133 -18.43 -0.15 0.38
C ASN A 133 -18.27 0.14 1.87
N ALA A 134 -18.04 -0.88 2.69
CA ALA A 134 -17.75 -0.71 4.11
C ALA A 134 -16.48 0.14 4.32
N LEU A 135 -15.39 -0.16 3.63
CA LEU A 135 -14.18 0.66 3.68
C LEU A 135 -14.47 2.12 3.31
N GLY A 136 -15.25 2.36 2.23
CA GLY A 136 -15.63 3.70 1.82
C GLY A 136 -16.35 4.47 2.93
N GLN A 137 -17.32 3.85 3.60
CA GLN A 137 -18.04 4.42 4.73
C GLN A 137 -17.11 4.69 5.93
N GLN A 138 -16.28 3.73 6.29
CA GLN A 138 -15.34 3.83 7.42
C GLN A 138 -14.32 4.96 7.23
N ILE A 139 -13.74 5.09 6.02
CA ILE A 139 -12.80 6.17 5.71
C ILE A 139 -13.46 7.53 5.88
N ILE A 140 -14.69 7.71 5.40
CA ILE A 140 -15.39 8.98 5.51
C ILE A 140 -15.84 9.26 6.95
N ALA A 141 -16.32 8.24 7.66
CA ALA A 141 -16.71 8.37 9.07
C ALA A 141 -15.55 8.85 9.97
N THR A 142 -14.33 8.42 9.64
CA THR A 142 -13.11 8.84 10.36
C THR A 142 -12.53 10.17 9.87
N ASN A 143 -13.16 10.82 8.87
CA ASN A 143 -12.71 12.08 8.30
C ASN A 143 -13.80 13.17 8.35
N PRO A 144 -14.06 13.75 9.52
CA PRO A 144 -15.17 14.69 9.72
C PRO A 144 -15.09 15.97 8.89
N MET A 145 -13.92 16.28 8.33
CA MET A 145 -13.70 17.41 7.43
C MET A 145 -14.08 17.14 5.97
N PHE A 146 -14.35 15.88 5.61
CA PHE A 146 -14.74 15.52 4.25
C PHE A 146 -16.06 16.16 3.85
N ARG A 147 -16.13 16.61 2.60
CA ARG A 147 -17.35 17.13 1.96
C ARG A 147 -17.44 16.61 0.53
N PRO A 148 -18.63 16.34 -0.01
CA PRO A 148 -18.81 16.03 -1.44
C PRO A 148 -18.14 17.09 -2.31
N GLY A 149 -17.44 16.64 -3.35
CA GLY A 149 -16.64 17.52 -4.22
C GLY A 149 -15.20 17.71 -3.79
N ASP A 150 -14.79 17.30 -2.58
CA ASP A 150 -13.39 17.28 -2.15
C ASP A 150 -12.53 16.41 -3.08
N ARG A 151 -11.25 16.75 -3.17
CA ARG A 151 -10.30 16.18 -4.13
C ARG A 151 -9.25 15.35 -3.43
N MET A 152 -9.12 14.08 -3.82
CA MET A 152 -8.03 13.17 -3.45
C MET A 152 -7.00 13.13 -4.57
N LEU A 153 -5.73 13.30 -4.25
CA LEU A 153 -4.66 13.01 -5.18
C LEU A 153 -4.37 11.50 -5.18
N ALA A 154 -4.91 10.81 -6.16
CA ALA A 154 -4.84 9.36 -6.28
C ALA A 154 -3.58 8.95 -7.05
N ALA A 155 -2.47 8.82 -6.34
CA ALA A 155 -1.17 8.43 -6.89
C ALA A 155 -0.76 7.01 -6.52
N MET A 156 -1.43 6.42 -5.53
CA MET A 156 -1.15 5.03 -5.13
C MET A 156 -1.65 4.06 -6.21
N PRO A 157 -0.93 2.93 -6.42
CA PRO A 157 -1.27 1.96 -7.46
C PRO A 157 -2.69 1.41 -7.32
N LEU A 158 -3.46 1.40 -8.43
CA LEU A 158 -4.85 0.93 -8.44
C LEU A 158 -4.99 -0.60 -8.38
N PHE A 159 -3.92 -1.34 -8.63
CA PHE A 159 -3.87 -2.79 -8.42
C PHE A 159 -3.63 -3.17 -6.94
N HIS A 160 -3.55 -2.19 -6.06
CA HIS A 160 -3.42 -2.35 -4.61
C HIS A 160 -4.58 -1.68 -3.89
N GLY A 161 -5.06 -2.28 -2.80
CA GLY A 161 -6.19 -1.76 -2.02
C GLY A 161 -6.04 -0.31 -1.58
N PHE A 162 -4.81 0.15 -1.27
CA PHE A 162 -4.56 1.53 -0.87
C PHE A 162 -4.92 2.53 -1.99
N GLY A 163 -4.51 2.25 -3.23
CA GLY A 163 -4.90 3.09 -4.37
C GLY A 163 -6.37 2.93 -4.73
N LEU A 164 -6.82 1.70 -4.93
CA LEU A 164 -8.18 1.43 -5.38
C LEU A 164 -9.22 1.73 -4.30
N GLY A 165 -9.01 1.23 -3.08
CA GLY A 165 -9.96 1.35 -1.97
C GLY A 165 -9.95 2.74 -1.35
N VAL A 166 -8.81 3.20 -0.81
CA VAL A 166 -8.73 4.48 -0.09
C VAL A 166 -8.76 5.67 -1.04
N CYS A 167 -7.91 5.67 -2.09
CA CYS A 167 -7.77 6.87 -2.91
C CYS A 167 -8.89 7.05 -3.94
N VAL A 168 -9.50 5.95 -4.43
CA VAL A 168 -10.50 6.04 -5.51
C VAL A 168 -11.89 5.68 -5.03
N HIS A 169 -12.10 4.44 -4.57
CA HIS A 169 -13.46 3.97 -4.22
C HIS A 169 -14.09 4.81 -3.11
N SER A 170 -13.37 5.01 -2.00
CA SER A 170 -13.90 5.79 -0.86
C SER A 170 -14.30 7.21 -1.25
N MET A 171 -13.53 7.84 -2.13
CA MET A 171 -13.84 9.18 -2.58
C MET A 171 -15.06 9.20 -3.51
N LEU A 172 -15.07 8.35 -4.54
CA LEU A 172 -16.12 8.35 -5.55
C LEU A 172 -17.47 7.91 -4.97
N SER A 173 -17.48 6.90 -4.09
CA SER A 173 -18.71 6.40 -3.46
C SER A 173 -19.38 7.43 -2.56
N GLN A 174 -18.64 8.44 -2.10
CA GLN A 174 -19.12 9.50 -1.21
C GLN A 174 -19.20 10.88 -1.88
N GLY A 175 -19.14 10.92 -3.23
CA GLY A 175 -19.28 12.15 -4.00
C GLY A 175 -18.03 13.03 -4.05
N GLY A 176 -16.88 12.49 -3.69
CA GLY A 176 -15.59 13.16 -3.87
C GLY A 176 -15.06 13.08 -5.30
N ARG A 177 -13.87 13.61 -5.53
CA ARG A 177 -13.18 13.63 -6.82
C ARG A 177 -11.78 13.04 -6.70
N CYS A 178 -11.34 12.32 -7.73
CA CYS A 178 -10.00 11.76 -7.81
C CYS A 178 -9.18 12.48 -8.87
N ILE A 179 -7.99 12.95 -8.49
CA ILE A 179 -6.99 13.47 -9.40
C ILE A 179 -6.01 12.32 -9.67
N LEU A 180 -6.14 11.70 -10.83
CA LEU A 180 -5.31 10.55 -11.21
C LEU A 180 -3.96 11.02 -11.75
N ILE A 181 -2.87 10.34 -11.34
CA ILE A 181 -1.53 10.57 -11.86
C ILE A 181 -1.09 9.35 -12.68
N PRO A 182 -0.98 9.48 -14.01
CA PRO A 182 -0.61 8.34 -14.87
C PRO A 182 0.82 7.82 -14.63
N ARG A 183 1.73 8.72 -14.26
CA ARG A 183 3.11 8.40 -13.94
C ARG A 183 3.52 9.11 -12.66
N PHE A 184 3.80 8.32 -11.65
CA PHE A 184 4.23 8.85 -10.35
C PHE A 184 5.68 9.31 -10.38
N THR A 185 5.91 10.54 -9.91
CA THR A 185 7.19 11.06 -9.42
C THR A 185 6.88 12.03 -8.29
N ALA A 186 7.76 12.14 -7.28
CA ALA A 186 7.56 13.10 -6.18
C ALA A 186 7.34 14.53 -6.69
N LYS A 187 8.07 14.94 -7.74
CA LYS A 187 7.91 16.25 -8.39
C LYS A 187 6.54 16.43 -9.05
N SER A 188 6.03 15.41 -9.75
CA SER A 188 4.68 15.49 -10.34
C SER A 188 3.61 15.51 -9.27
N TYR A 189 3.79 14.73 -8.20
CA TYR A 189 2.88 14.68 -7.05
C TYR A 189 2.77 16.05 -6.37
N ALA A 190 3.91 16.65 -5.98
CA ALA A 190 3.99 17.99 -5.43
C ALA A 190 3.29 19.04 -6.29
N LYS A 191 3.58 19.04 -7.60
CA LYS A 191 2.96 19.95 -8.56
C LYS A 191 1.43 19.82 -8.60
N GLN A 192 0.90 18.58 -8.53
CA GLN A 192 -0.54 18.35 -8.61
C GLN A 192 -1.25 18.71 -7.30
N ILE A 193 -0.63 18.51 -6.14
CA ILE A 193 -1.20 18.96 -4.86
C ILE A 193 -1.55 20.45 -4.96
N VAL A 194 -0.57 21.27 -5.33
CA VAL A 194 -0.72 22.74 -5.42
C VAL A 194 -1.68 23.13 -6.54
N LYS A 195 -1.46 22.58 -7.75
CA LYS A 195 -2.25 22.94 -8.94
C LYS A 195 -3.75 22.69 -8.77
N TYR A 196 -4.10 21.54 -8.23
CA TYR A 196 -5.50 21.14 -8.06
C TYR A 196 -6.06 21.45 -6.67
N ARG A 197 -5.24 22.04 -5.77
CA ARG A 197 -5.63 22.32 -4.39
C ARG A 197 -6.30 21.09 -3.77
N CYS A 198 -5.58 19.96 -3.78
CA CYS A 198 -6.09 18.69 -3.27
C CYS A 198 -6.43 18.81 -1.78
N ASN A 199 -7.57 18.24 -1.36
CA ASN A 199 -8.01 18.24 0.03
C ASN A 199 -7.44 17.05 0.80
N PHE A 200 -7.20 15.94 0.10
CA PHE A 200 -6.67 14.71 0.67
C PHE A 200 -5.50 14.20 -0.15
N ILE A 201 -4.48 13.74 0.55
CA ILE A 201 -3.33 13.06 -0.03
C ILE A 201 -3.03 11.79 0.76
N ALA A 202 -2.55 10.78 0.05
CA ALA A 202 -2.17 9.50 0.63
C ALA A 202 -0.86 9.01 0.02
N GLY A 203 -0.03 8.38 0.84
CA GLY A 203 1.26 7.90 0.39
C GLY A 203 1.96 6.98 1.38
N VAL A 204 3.07 6.43 0.93
CA VAL A 204 4.01 5.69 1.76
C VAL A 204 5.03 6.66 2.39
N PRO A 205 5.71 6.31 3.51
CA PRO A 205 6.67 7.20 4.18
C PRO A 205 7.73 7.78 3.26
N THR A 206 8.27 6.98 2.33
CA THR A 206 9.29 7.42 1.36
C THR A 206 8.81 8.55 0.44
N LEU A 207 7.50 8.65 0.19
CA LEU A 207 6.94 9.78 -0.57
C LEU A 207 7.03 11.07 0.25
N TYR A 208 6.66 11.03 1.52
CA TYR A 208 6.71 12.21 2.39
C TYR A 208 8.13 12.70 2.59
N GLU A 209 9.08 11.78 2.77
CA GLU A 209 10.50 12.13 2.80
C GLU A 209 10.97 12.80 1.50
N ALA A 210 10.53 12.30 0.35
CA ALA A 210 10.86 12.91 -0.92
C ALA A 210 10.25 14.32 -1.08
N LEU A 211 9.03 14.55 -0.57
CA LEU A 211 8.39 15.87 -0.60
C LEU A 211 9.14 16.91 0.24
N LEU A 212 9.65 16.53 1.41
CA LEU A 212 10.46 17.41 2.27
C LEU A 212 11.74 17.94 1.59
N ARG A 213 12.25 17.22 0.56
CA ARG A 213 13.49 17.57 -0.14
C ARG A 213 13.26 18.34 -1.44
N LEU A 214 12.00 18.60 -1.82
CA LEU A 214 11.69 19.24 -3.09
C LEU A 214 11.67 20.78 -2.96
N PRO A 215 12.61 21.51 -3.60
CA PRO A 215 12.58 22.98 -3.57
C PRO A 215 11.29 23.60 -4.11
N SER A 216 10.57 22.87 -4.95
CA SER A 216 9.25 23.32 -5.47
C SER A 216 8.16 23.35 -4.40
N MET A 217 8.42 22.85 -3.21
CA MET A 217 7.49 22.87 -2.08
C MET A 217 7.78 24.01 -1.11
N ASP A 218 8.95 24.68 -1.16
CA ASP A 218 9.40 25.68 -0.18
C ASP A 218 8.39 26.82 0.06
N ASN A 219 7.62 27.20 -0.96
CA ASN A 219 6.59 28.24 -0.87
C ASN A 219 5.19 27.72 -1.21
N ALA A 220 4.93 26.43 -1.04
CA ALA A 220 3.65 25.83 -1.37
C ALA A 220 2.61 26.23 -0.31
N ASP A 221 1.44 26.69 -0.74
CA ASP A 221 0.27 26.85 0.13
C ASP A 221 -0.50 25.54 0.20
N LEU A 222 -0.46 24.89 1.36
CA LEU A 222 -1.12 23.62 1.65
C LEU A 222 -2.38 23.80 2.52
N SER A 223 -2.86 25.02 2.71
CA SER A 223 -4.05 25.35 3.51
C SER A 223 -5.33 24.62 3.06
N CYS A 224 -5.35 24.11 1.84
CA CYS A 224 -6.47 23.35 1.30
C CYS A 224 -6.53 21.89 1.81
N LEU A 225 -5.45 21.37 2.42
CA LEU A 225 -5.42 19.99 2.90
C LEU A 225 -6.33 19.82 4.14
N LYS A 226 -7.11 18.75 4.11
CA LYS A 226 -8.02 18.31 5.17
C LYS A 226 -7.62 16.95 5.73
N GLY A 227 -6.78 16.20 5.03
CA GLY A 227 -6.25 14.92 5.48
C GLY A 227 -5.01 14.48 4.71
N VAL A 228 -4.05 13.93 5.46
CA VAL A 228 -2.79 13.35 4.97
C VAL A 228 -2.67 11.97 5.57
N PHE A 229 -2.62 10.93 4.73
CA PHE A 229 -2.61 9.53 5.17
C PHE A 229 -1.31 8.85 4.80
N SER A 230 -0.63 8.30 5.79
CA SER A 230 0.52 7.41 5.60
C SER A 230 0.10 5.97 5.85
N GLY A 231 0.50 5.07 4.98
CA GLY A 231 0.21 3.65 5.14
C GLY A 231 1.05 2.78 4.23
N GLY A 232 0.89 1.47 4.39
CA GLY A 232 1.60 0.49 3.58
C GLY A 232 3.01 0.17 4.06
N ASP A 233 3.62 1.04 4.85
CA ASP A 233 4.88 0.83 5.55
C ASP A 233 4.88 1.64 6.86
N SER A 234 5.78 1.32 7.80
CA SER A 234 5.86 2.00 9.09
C SER A 234 6.35 3.43 8.92
N LEU A 235 5.64 4.39 9.48
CA LEU A 235 6.02 5.78 9.53
C LEU A 235 6.90 6.02 10.76
N SER A 236 8.18 6.36 10.56
CA SER A 236 9.03 6.68 11.72
C SER A 236 8.55 7.93 12.44
N ILE A 237 8.70 7.93 13.76
CA ILE A 237 8.31 9.05 14.63
C ILE A 237 8.97 10.35 14.16
N GLU A 238 10.24 10.29 13.80
CA GLU A 238 11.00 11.44 13.34
C GLU A 238 10.50 11.99 11.99
N LEU A 239 10.18 11.10 11.04
CA LEU A 239 9.63 11.53 9.76
C LEU A 239 8.25 12.16 9.95
N LYS A 240 7.42 11.58 10.81
CA LYS A 240 6.11 12.16 11.16
C LYS A 240 6.28 13.57 11.73
N LYS A 241 7.15 13.76 12.74
CA LYS A 241 7.40 15.07 13.34
C LYS A 241 7.88 16.10 12.31
N LYS A 242 8.82 15.71 11.44
CA LYS A 242 9.32 16.57 10.35
C LYS A 242 8.23 16.95 9.36
N PHE A 243 7.40 15.99 8.97
CA PHE A 243 6.36 16.27 7.98
C PHE A 243 5.17 17.03 8.58
N ASP A 244 4.80 16.79 9.83
CA ASP A 244 3.80 17.59 10.55
C ASP A 244 4.25 19.06 10.68
N LYS A 245 5.53 19.28 11.00
CA LYS A 245 6.11 20.64 11.01
C LYS A 245 6.06 21.28 9.62
N PHE A 246 6.43 20.55 8.59
CA PHE A 246 6.35 20.98 7.20
C PHE A 246 4.92 21.37 6.81
N LEU A 247 3.91 20.59 7.16
CA LEU A 247 2.50 20.90 6.92
C LEU A 247 2.10 22.21 7.59
N TYR A 248 2.47 22.38 8.85
CA TYR A 248 2.22 23.61 9.63
C TYR A 248 2.90 24.84 9.02
N ASP A 249 4.18 24.74 8.68
CA ASP A 249 4.95 25.83 8.04
C ASP A 249 4.35 26.25 6.67
N HIS A 250 3.58 25.34 6.02
CA HIS A 250 2.89 25.56 4.73
C HIS A 250 1.37 25.77 4.89
N HIS A 251 0.95 26.23 6.05
CA HIS A 251 -0.44 26.64 6.36
C HIS A 251 -1.48 25.50 6.43
N ALA A 252 -1.06 24.24 6.47
CA ALA A 252 -1.97 23.13 6.71
C ALA A 252 -2.14 22.88 8.23
N VAL A 253 -3.35 23.04 8.75
CA VAL A 253 -3.68 22.89 10.19
C VAL A 253 -4.10 21.44 10.48
N ILE A 254 -3.32 20.47 9.97
CA ILE A 254 -3.55 19.05 10.13
C ILE A 254 -2.23 18.32 10.35
N GLN A 255 -2.31 17.09 10.80
CA GLN A 255 -1.16 16.19 10.98
C GLN A 255 -1.28 14.98 10.05
N VAL A 256 -0.14 14.33 9.80
CA VAL A 256 -0.11 13.02 9.14
C VAL A 256 -0.80 12.00 10.04
N ARG A 257 -1.72 11.26 9.45
CA ARG A 257 -2.43 10.16 10.12
C ARG A 257 -1.92 8.84 9.56
N GLU A 258 -1.39 8.01 10.44
CA GLU A 258 -0.92 6.69 10.08
C GLU A 258 -2.08 5.71 10.07
N GLY A 259 -2.16 4.90 9.00
CA GLY A 259 -3.13 3.85 8.84
C GLY A 259 -2.48 2.48 8.68
N TYR A 260 -3.14 1.47 9.24
CA TYR A 260 -2.73 0.07 9.14
C TYR A 260 -3.84 -0.77 8.52
N GLY A 261 -3.45 -1.84 7.85
CA GLY A 261 -4.31 -2.87 7.32
C GLY A 261 -3.59 -3.83 6.39
N THR A 262 -4.29 -4.87 6.01
CA THR A 262 -3.80 -5.93 5.12
C THR A 262 -4.64 -5.98 3.85
N THR A 263 -4.17 -6.66 2.82
CA THR A 263 -4.98 -6.83 1.60
C THR A 263 -6.23 -7.66 1.88
N GLU A 264 -6.16 -8.57 2.86
CA GLU A 264 -7.26 -9.40 3.35
C GLU A 264 -8.38 -8.59 4.04
N THR A 265 -8.13 -7.32 4.35
CA THR A 265 -9.13 -6.37 4.87
C THR A 265 -9.30 -5.15 3.93
N VAL A 266 -9.25 -5.40 2.64
CA VAL A 266 -9.18 -4.43 1.52
C VAL A 266 -7.87 -3.64 1.52
N THR A 267 -7.46 -3.04 2.66
CA THR A 267 -6.19 -2.31 2.81
C THR A 267 -6.04 -1.58 4.14
N ALA A 268 -7.13 -1.13 4.75
CA ALA A 268 -7.08 -0.31 5.96
C ALA A 268 -8.15 -0.75 6.96
N CYS A 269 -7.77 -0.86 8.21
CA CYS A 269 -8.64 -1.23 9.33
C CYS A 269 -8.41 -0.37 10.58
N CYS A 270 -7.30 0.37 10.64
CA CYS A 270 -6.98 1.33 11.70
C CYS A 270 -6.53 2.65 11.10
N LEU A 271 -6.72 3.72 11.86
CA LEU A 271 -6.21 5.04 11.52
C LEU A 271 -5.99 5.87 12.79
N THR A 272 -4.89 6.64 12.82
CA THR A 272 -4.69 7.65 13.87
C THR A 272 -5.88 8.63 13.89
N PRO A 273 -6.55 8.87 15.03
CA PRO A 273 -7.63 9.85 15.14
C PRO A 273 -7.17 11.29 14.80
N THR A 274 -8.12 12.17 14.49
CA THR A 274 -7.82 13.57 14.14
C THR A 274 -7.41 14.44 15.33
N ASN A 275 -7.82 14.08 16.53
CA ASN A 275 -7.72 14.90 17.75
C ASN A 275 -6.86 14.26 18.84
N ILE A 276 -6.44 13.03 18.69
CA ILE A 276 -5.60 12.32 19.66
C ILE A 276 -4.49 11.60 18.89
N TYR A 277 -3.25 11.83 19.30
CA TYR A 277 -2.09 11.13 18.80
C TYR A 277 -1.35 10.44 19.94
N LYS A 278 -1.04 9.16 19.77
CA LYS A 278 -0.11 8.43 20.63
C LYS A 278 1.10 8.02 19.82
N GLU A 279 2.26 8.43 20.29
CA GLU A 279 3.52 8.18 19.61
C GLU A 279 3.79 6.68 19.44
N GLY A 280 4.12 6.26 18.21
CA GLY A 280 4.38 4.87 17.86
C GLY A 280 3.13 4.01 17.65
N SER A 281 1.92 4.57 17.80
CA SER A 281 0.66 3.87 17.55
C SER A 281 0.22 4.03 16.09
N ILE A 282 -0.33 2.95 15.52
CA ILE A 282 -1.01 2.94 14.22
C ILE A 282 -2.48 3.36 14.32
N GLY A 283 -2.92 3.87 15.47
CA GLY A 283 -4.24 4.44 15.71
C GLY A 283 -5.26 3.48 16.32
N LEU A 284 -6.52 3.81 16.08
CA LEU A 284 -7.69 3.06 16.55
C LEU A 284 -8.34 2.30 15.39
N PRO A 285 -9.06 1.20 15.68
CA PRO A 285 -9.87 0.50 14.68
C PRO A 285 -10.89 1.43 14.03
N PHE A 286 -11.22 1.17 12.78
CA PHE A 286 -12.36 1.82 12.12
C PHE A 286 -13.70 1.41 12.77
N PRO A 287 -14.77 2.19 12.58
CA PRO A 287 -16.12 1.78 12.98
C PRO A 287 -16.43 0.37 12.46
N ASP A 288 -17.10 -0.44 13.29
CA ASP A 288 -17.44 -1.84 13.00
C ASP A 288 -16.24 -2.77 12.71
N THR A 289 -15.02 -2.33 13.03
CA THR A 289 -13.83 -3.16 12.99
C THR A 289 -13.41 -3.53 14.40
N PHE A 290 -13.24 -4.81 14.64
CA PHE A 290 -12.78 -5.36 15.92
C PHE A 290 -11.33 -5.81 15.80
N ILE A 291 -10.55 -5.54 16.83
CA ILE A 291 -9.15 -5.97 16.94
C ILE A 291 -8.97 -6.64 18.28
N LYS A 292 -8.22 -7.74 18.29
CA LYS A 292 -7.70 -8.34 19.51
C LYS A 292 -6.27 -8.80 19.31
N ILE A 293 -5.54 -8.90 20.39
CA ILE A 293 -4.18 -9.41 20.42
C ILE A 293 -4.23 -10.81 21.03
N VAL A 294 -3.73 -11.80 20.32
CA VAL A 294 -3.73 -13.18 20.80
C VAL A 294 -2.30 -13.73 20.90
N ARG A 295 -2.15 -14.73 21.74
CA ARG A 295 -0.90 -15.51 21.77
C ARG A 295 -0.69 -16.16 20.41
N PRO A 296 0.50 -15.99 19.77
CA PRO A 296 0.77 -16.56 18.44
C PRO A 296 0.42 -18.06 18.38
N ASP A 297 -0.14 -18.47 17.25
CA ASP A 297 -0.58 -19.84 16.96
C ASP A 297 -1.75 -20.34 17.84
N THR A 298 -2.39 -19.48 18.62
CA THR A 298 -3.54 -19.81 19.46
C THR A 298 -4.69 -18.82 19.29
N ASP A 299 -5.82 -19.09 19.93
CA ASP A 299 -6.97 -18.18 19.98
C ASP A 299 -7.05 -17.44 21.36
N GLU A 300 -6.04 -17.63 22.23
CA GLU A 300 -5.96 -17.05 23.57
C GLU A 300 -5.71 -15.54 23.48
N GLU A 301 -6.69 -14.75 23.88
CA GLU A 301 -6.57 -13.29 23.96
C GLU A 301 -5.64 -12.87 25.09
N LEU A 302 -4.72 -11.96 24.79
CA LEU A 302 -3.75 -11.43 25.74
C LEU A 302 -4.24 -10.15 26.41
N PRO A 303 -3.84 -9.89 27.66
CA PRO A 303 -4.09 -8.63 28.36
C PRO A 303 -3.54 -7.41 27.62
N TYR A 304 -4.11 -6.24 27.89
CA TYR A 304 -3.61 -4.97 27.38
C TYR A 304 -2.11 -4.78 27.72
N GLY A 305 -1.36 -4.31 26.75
CA GLY A 305 0.08 -4.06 26.84
C GLY A 305 0.94 -5.28 26.49
N GLU A 306 0.39 -6.49 26.49
CA GLU A 306 1.14 -7.69 26.07
C GLU A 306 1.25 -7.77 24.55
N GLU A 307 2.36 -8.37 24.09
CA GLU A 307 2.66 -8.53 22.66
C GLU A 307 2.17 -9.88 22.15
N GLY A 308 1.44 -9.86 21.04
CA GLY A 308 0.92 -11.06 20.38
C GLY A 308 0.58 -10.81 18.91
N GLU A 309 -0.12 -11.74 18.30
CA GLU A 309 -0.61 -11.60 16.93
C GLU A 309 -1.85 -10.71 16.90
N ILE A 310 -1.89 -9.78 15.94
CA ILE A 310 -3.03 -8.89 15.69
C ILE A 310 -4.06 -9.66 14.89
N LEU A 311 -5.27 -9.82 15.44
CA LEU A 311 -6.42 -10.38 14.75
C LEU A 311 -7.41 -9.27 14.41
N LEU A 312 -8.04 -9.40 13.24
CA LEU A 312 -8.97 -8.42 12.69
C LEU A 312 -10.31 -9.08 12.35
N ALA A 313 -11.41 -8.46 12.73
CA ALA A 313 -12.74 -8.85 12.27
C ALA A 313 -13.55 -7.61 11.89
N GLY A 314 -14.48 -7.74 10.95
CA GLY A 314 -15.34 -6.64 10.51
C GLY A 314 -15.74 -6.73 9.04
N PRO A 315 -16.48 -5.74 8.55
CA PRO A 315 -17.12 -5.79 7.25
C PRO A 315 -16.15 -5.72 6.06
N THR A 316 -14.89 -5.35 6.30
CA THR A 316 -13.84 -5.30 5.26
C THR A 316 -13.08 -6.61 5.08
N VAL A 317 -13.34 -7.62 5.92
CA VAL A 317 -12.68 -8.94 5.83
C VAL A 317 -13.01 -9.60 4.50
N MET A 318 -11.98 -10.09 3.80
CA MET A 318 -12.10 -10.77 2.52
C MET A 318 -13.05 -11.96 2.57
N LYS A 319 -13.57 -12.34 1.40
CA LYS A 319 -14.35 -13.56 1.28
C LYS A 319 -13.48 -14.81 1.42
N GLU A 320 -12.38 -14.86 0.67
CA GLU A 320 -11.49 -16.03 0.58
C GLU A 320 -10.21 -15.71 -0.20
N TYR A 321 -9.25 -16.58 -0.12
CA TYR A 321 -8.20 -16.69 -1.14
C TYR A 321 -8.72 -17.51 -2.33
N MET A 322 -8.62 -16.94 -3.51
CA MET A 322 -9.09 -17.53 -4.76
C MET A 322 -8.46 -18.90 -5.00
N ASN A 323 -9.29 -19.92 -5.18
CA ASN A 323 -8.90 -21.31 -5.44
C ASN A 323 -7.94 -21.91 -4.38
N ASN A 324 -7.98 -21.39 -3.15
CA ASN A 324 -7.10 -21.86 -2.07
C ASN A 324 -7.85 -21.99 -0.72
N PRO A 325 -8.74 -23.00 -0.60
CA PRO A 325 -9.54 -23.19 0.61
C PRO A 325 -8.70 -23.52 1.85
N GLU A 326 -7.58 -24.21 1.72
CA GLU A 326 -6.70 -24.55 2.84
C GLU A 326 -6.09 -23.30 3.47
N GLU A 327 -5.56 -22.40 2.64
CA GLU A 327 -4.96 -21.17 3.13
C GLU A 327 -6.04 -20.20 3.65
N THR A 328 -7.23 -20.22 3.03
CA THR A 328 -8.39 -19.48 3.51
C THR A 328 -8.74 -19.93 4.94
N ALA A 329 -8.86 -21.23 5.19
CA ALA A 329 -9.18 -21.77 6.50
C ALA A 329 -8.09 -21.52 7.56
N LYS A 330 -6.82 -21.39 7.16
CA LYS A 330 -5.73 -20.99 8.09
C LYS A 330 -5.82 -19.52 8.48
N THR A 331 -6.21 -18.66 7.53
CA THR A 331 -6.22 -17.21 7.72
C THR A 331 -7.54 -16.69 8.28
N LEU A 332 -8.67 -17.28 7.87
CA LEU A 332 -10.02 -16.92 8.34
C LEU A 332 -10.54 -17.99 9.29
N ARG A 333 -10.72 -17.62 10.55
CA ARG A 333 -11.24 -18.55 11.56
C ARG A 333 -12.47 -17.95 12.25
N LYS A 334 -13.51 -18.76 12.39
CA LYS A 334 -14.72 -18.38 13.14
C LYS A 334 -14.49 -18.69 14.60
N HIS A 335 -14.69 -17.69 15.47
CA HIS A 335 -14.58 -17.82 16.91
C HIS A 335 -15.96 -17.97 17.58
N ASP A 336 -15.96 -18.26 18.88
CA ASP A 336 -17.18 -18.46 19.68
C ASP A 336 -18.03 -17.18 19.82
N ASP A 337 -17.42 -15.99 19.58
CA ASP A 337 -18.11 -14.71 19.51
C ASP A 337 -18.99 -14.55 18.24
N GLY A 338 -18.95 -15.53 17.34
CA GLY A 338 -19.69 -15.55 16.08
C GLY A 338 -19.02 -14.79 14.95
N LEU A 339 -17.91 -14.07 15.21
CA LEU A 339 -17.17 -13.32 14.22
C LEU A 339 -16.17 -14.20 13.47
N THR A 340 -15.87 -13.82 12.22
CA THR A 340 -14.76 -14.38 11.46
C THR A 340 -13.54 -13.47 11.60
N TRP A 341 -12.48 -14.02 12.15
CA TRP A 341 -11.23 -13.32 12.42
C TRP A 341 -10.16 -13.63 11.38
N VAL A 342 -9.47 -12.59 10.94
CA VAL A 342 -8.27 -12.68 10.10
C VAL A 342 -7.06 -12.82 10.99
N TYR A 343 -6.32 -13.90 10.84
CA TYR A 343 -4.99 -14.11 11.40
C TYR A 343 -3.98 -13.45 10.49
N THR A 344 -3.47 -12.28 10.93
CA THR A 344 -2.72 -11.39 10.04
C THR A 344 -1.26 -11.80 9.84
N GLY A 345 -0.70 -12.56 10.77
CA GLY A 345 0.73 -12.80 10.87
C GLY A 345 1.53 -11.56 11.28
N ASP A 346 0.85 -10.49 11.69
CA ASP A 346 1.45 -9.26 12.18
C ASP A 346 1.44 -9.26 13.71
N LEU A 347 2.55 -8.85 14.32
CA LEU A 347 2.70 -8.77 15.77
C LEU A 347 2.48 -7.34 16.25
N GLY A 348 1.86 -7.21 17.41
CA GLY A 348 1.58 -5.92 18.02
C GLY A 348 1.06 -6.03 19.45
N SER A 349 0.68 -4.92 20.01
CA SER A 349 0.00 -4.83 21.31
C SER A 349 -1.13 -3.80 21.26
N MET A 350 -2.03 -3.85 22.21
CA MET A 350 -3.11 -2.88 22.36
C MET A 350 -3.04 -2.29 23.78
N ASP A 351 -3.22 -0.98 23.92
CA ASP A 351 -3.32 -0.38 25.25
C ASP A 351 -4.76 -0.32 25.75
N GLU A 352 -4.94 0.05 27.02
CA GLU A 352 -6.25 0.16 27.69
C GLU A 352 -7.22 1.15 27.02
N GLN A 353 -6.73 2.04 26.15
CA GLN A 353 -7.55 2.99 25.39
C GLN A 353 -7.85 2.49 23.97
N GLY A 354 -7.41 1.27 23.63
CA GLY A 354 -7.64 0.62 22.34
C GLY A 354 -6.68 1.05 21.24
N PHE A 355 -5.62 1.80 21.54
CA PHE A 355 -4.60 2.13 20.54
C PHE A 355 -3.73 0.93 20.25
N ILE A 356 -3.47 0.70 18.96
CA ILE A 356 -2.69 -0.43 18.47
C ILE A 356 -1.26 0.00 18.19
N TYR A 357 -0.31 -0.82 18.61
CA TYR A 357 1.12 -0.64 18.39
C TYR A 357 1.65 -1.80 17.55
N PHE A 358 1.96 -1.52 16.28
CA PHE A 358 2.52 -2.51 15.37
C PHE A 358 4.00 -2.75 15.68
N LYS A 359 4.42 -4.02 15.77
CA LYS A 359 5.80 -4.41 16.07
C LYS A 359 6.53 -4.97 14.85
N GLY A 360 5.82 -5.63 13.96
CA GLY A 360 6.39 -6.21 12.75
C GLY A 360 5.67 -7.48 12.31
N ARG A 361 6.17 -8.09 11.24
CA ARG A 361 5.67 -9.38 10.78
C ARG A 361 6.30 -10.53 11.57
N ALA A 362 5.51 -11.49 12.01
CA ALA A 362 5.99 -12.67 12.72
C ALA A 362 7.10 -13.40 11.93
N LYS A 363 6.95 -13.53 10.61
CA LYS A 363 7.95 -14.15 9.73
C LYS A 363 9.25 -13.35 9.55
N ARG A 364 9.24 -12.03 9.83
CA ARG A 364 10.43 -11.17 9.80
C ARG A 364 11.12 -11.06 11.17
N MET A 365 10.48 -11.53 12.21
CA MET A 365 11.04 -11.50 13.56
C MET A 365 12.34 -12.31 13.60
N ILE A 366 13.38 -11.70 14.15
CA ILE A 366 14.70 -12.34 14.29
C ILE A 366 14.78 -12.93 15.69
N ILE A 367 15.04 -14.24 15.76
CA ILE A 367 15.23 -14.92 17.04
C ILE A 367 16.71 -15.05 17.29
N THR A 368 17.24 -14.31 18.27
CA THR A 368 18.65 -14.34 18.64
C THR A 368 18.82 -14.69 20.11
N SER A 369 19.49 -15.80 20.40
CA SER A 369 19.72 -16.29 21.78
C SER A 369 18.44 -16.38 22.63
N GLY A 370 17.29 -16.74 22.01
CA GLY A 370 15.99 -16.82 22.70
C GLY A 370 15.23 -15.50 22.86
N TYR A 371 15.79 -14.40 22.36
CA TYR A 371 15.13 -13.10 22.36
C TYR A 371 14.55 -12.76 20.98
N ASN A 372 13.37 -12.17 20.99
CA ASN A 372 12.74 -11.63 19.79
C ASN A 372 13.30 -10.24 19.48
N VAL A 373 13.78 -10.04 18.25
CA VAL A 373 14.20 -8.75 17.73
C VAL A 373 13.30 -8.39 16.55
N TYR A 374 12.70 -7.25 16.63
CA TYR A 374 11.79 -6.73 15.60
C TYR A 374 12.56 -5.79 14.65
N PRO A 375 12.79 -6.19 13.38
CA PRO A 375 13.54 -5.40 12.41
C PRO A 375 13.10 -3.95 12.32
N GLY A 376 11.80 -3.68 12.24
CA GLY A 376 11.25 -2.35 12.12
C GLY A 376 11.59 -1.40 13.28
N GLN A 377 11.73 -1.91 14.50
CA GLN A 377 12.17 -1.09 15.64
C GLN A 377 13.62 -0.63 15.46
N LEU A 378 14.48 -1.52 15.00
CA LEU A 378 15.88 -1.23 14.78
C LEU A 378 16.08 -0.33 13.54
N GLU A 379 15.29 -0.57 12.49
CA GLU A 379 15.21 0.28 11.30
C GLU A 379 14.83 1.73 11.70
N ASN A 380 13.80 1.90 12.53
CA ASN A 380 13.39 3.23 13.02
C ASN A 380 14.51 3.94 13.81
N ILE A 381 15.28 3.19 14.62
CA ILE A 381 16.41 3.76 15.38
C ILE A 381 17.52 4.19 14.43
N LEU A 382 17.91 3.36 13.48
CA LEU A 382 18.94 3.70 12.50
C LEU A 382 18.53 4.85 11.60
N ASP A 383 17.28 4.87 11.13
CA ASP A 383 16.74 5.90 10.24
C ASP A 383 16.62 7.27 10.94
N ALA A 384 16.56 7.28 12.28
CA ALA A 384 16.62 8.52 13.08
C ALA A 384 18.01 9.16 13.09
N HIS A 385 19.07 8.44 12.73
CA HIS A 385 20.42 8.98 12.71
C HIS A 385 20.62 9.98 11.57
N GLU A 386 21.30 11.10 11.84
CA GLU A 386 21.47 12.21 10.89
C GLU A 386 22.13 11.81 9.56
N LYS A 387 23.00 10.80 9.58
CA LYS A 387 23.74 10.30 8.41
C LYS A 387 23.00 9.24 7.60
N VAL A 388 21.94 8.62 8.16
CA VAL A 388 21.20 7.53 7.54
C VAL A 388 20.06 8.09 6.70
N GLN A 389 19.92 7.55 5.49
CA GLN A 389 18.78 7.83 4.63
C GLN A 389 17.68 6.77 4.82
N MET A 390 18.08 5.52 4.91
CA MET A 390 17.17 4.37 5.06
C MET A 390 17.96 3.15 5.48
N SER A 391 17.33 2.25 6.25
CA SER A 391 17.94 0.98 6.64
C SER A 391 17.01 -0.22 6.40
N CYS A 392 17.59 -1.40 6.38
CA CYS A 392 16.90 -2.68 6.33
C CYS A 392 17.62 -3.67 7.24
N ILE A 393 16.85 -4.33 8.11
CA ILE A 393 17.38 -5.28 9.08
C ILE A 393 16.94 -6.68 8.72
N ILE A 394 17.88 -7.60 8.73
CA ILE A 394 17.61 -9.03 8.52
C ILE A 394 18.26 -9.91 9.59
N GLY A 395 17.67 -11.09 9.79
CA GLY A 395 18.29 -12.19 10.54
C GLY A 395 19.18 -13.05 9.64
N VAL A 396 20.44 -13.22 10.03
CA VAL A 396 21.36 -14.12 9.35
C VAL A 396 21.53 -15.37 10.23
N PRO A 397 21.41 -16.59 9.68
CA PRO A 397 21.60 -17.80 10.45
C PRO A 397 22.93 -17.83 11.20
N ASP A 398 22.90 -18.26 12.46
CA ASP A 398 24.07 -18.39 13.32
C ASP A 398 23.97 -19.68 14.13
N PRO A 399 25.02 -20.52 14.15
CA PRO A 399 24.97 -21.85 14.80
C PRO A 399 24.81 -21.79 16.32
N TYR A 400 25.16 -20.66 16.97
CA TYR A 400 25.08 -20.53 18.44
C TYR A 400 23.86 -19.68 18.88
N LYS A 401 23.47 -18.68 18.09
CA LYS A 401 22.42 -17.72 18.45
C LYS A 401 21.11 -17.97 17.73
N MET A 402 21.00 -19.00 16.91
CA MET A 402 19.98 -19.21 15.89
C MET A 402 20.09 -18.20 14.75
N GLN A 403 20.02 -16.91 15.05
CA GLN A 403 20.22 -15.82 14.10
C GLN A 403 21.05 -14.70 14.72
N LYS A 404 21.75 -13.96 13.87
CA LYS A 404 22.39 -12.67 14.15
C LYS A 404 21.69 -11.56 13.39
N VAL A 405 21.64 -10.39 14.00
CA VAL A 405 21.06 -9.20 13.39
C VAL A 405 22.08 -8.55 12.47
N LYS A 406 21.74 -8.38 11.19
CA LYS A 406 22.55 -7.64 10.21
C LYS A 406 21.77 -6.43 9.68
N ALA A 407 22.45 -5.29 9.57
CA ALA A 407 21.88 -4.06 9.01
C ALA A 407 22.43 -3.76 7.62
N PHE A 408 21.57 -3.43 6.69
CA PHE A 408 21.91 -2.78 5.42
C PHE A 408 21.49 -1.33 5.51
N VAL A 409 22.40 -0.41 5.20
CA VAL A 409 22.18 1.03 5.40
C VAL A 409 22.48 1.81 4.13
N MET A 410 21.52 2.63 3.70
CA MET A 410 21.74 3.69 2.75
C MET A 410 22.13 4.98 3.51
N LEU A 411 23.23 5.56 3.15
CA LEU A 411 23.68 6.84 3.71
C LEU A 411 23.09 8.02 2.92
N LYS A 412 22.98 9.16 3.58
CA LYS A 412 22.61 10.41 2.89
C LYS A 412 23.72 10.83 1.92
N PRO A 413 23.38 11.57 0.85
CA PRO A 413 24.36 12.07 -0.10
C PRO A 413 25.49 12.85 0.59
N GLY A 414 26.73 12.54 0.24
CA GLY A 414 27.93 13.20 0.79
C GLY A 414 28.46 12.60 2.10
N VAL A 415 27.80 11.61 2.68
CA VAL A 415 28.31 10.87 3.85
C VAL A 415 29.23 9.75 3.36
N PRO A 416 30.48 9.63 3.87
CA PRO A 416 31.40 8.59 3.46
C PRO A 416 30.95 7.21 4.00
N ALA A 417 30.99 6.21 3.14
CA ALA A 417 30.70 4.81 3.48
C ALA A 417 31.98 4.10 3.96
N ASP A 418 32.50 4.53 5.08
CA ASP A 418 33.77 4.08 5.66
C ASP A 418 33.59 3.40 7.04
N ASP A 419 34.69 2.87 7.57
CA ASP A 419 34.69 2.20 8.87
C ASP A 419 34.38 3.15 10.04
N ALA A 420 34.73 4.45 9.91
CA ALA A 420 34.42 5.44 10.93
C ALA A 420 32.91 5.67 11.04
N THR A 421 32.24 5.83 9.89
CA THR A 421 30.78 5.97 9.84
C THR A 421 30.08 4.67 10.32
N ARG A 422 30.62 3.49 9.96
CA ARG A 422 30.10 2.21 10.46
C ARG A 422 30.17 2.11 11.97
N GLN A 423 31.34 2.45 12.55
CA GLN A 423 31.52 2.41 14.00
C GLN A 423 30.61 3.42 14.72
N GLU A 424 30.45 4.62 14.18
CA GLU A 424 29.55 5.63 14.72
C GLU A 424 28.09 5.13 14.78
N LEU A 425 27.60 4.48 13.71
CA LEU A 425 26.26 3.90 13.70
C LEU A 425 26.10 2.73 14.66
N LEU A 426 27.13 1.89 14.81
CA LEU A 426 27.13 0.82 15.82
C LEU A 426 27.12 1.39 17.24
N ASP A 427 27.87 2.47 17.50
CA ASP A 427 27.89 3.15 18.79
C ASP A 427 26.57 3.87 19.07
N TYR A 428 25.93 4.41 18.04
CA TYR A 428 24.59 4.95 18.14
C TYR A 428 23.58 3.85 18.50
N CYS A 429 23.57 2.72 17.80
CA CYS A 429 22.71 1.59 18.14
C CYS A 429 22.94 1.12 19.58
N ARG A 430 24.20 1.05 20.04
CA ARG A 430 24.55 0.59 21.40
C ARG A 430 23.91 1.45 22.51
N LYS A 431 23.60 2.71 22.21
CA LYS A 431 22.93 3.63 23.15
C LYS A 431 21.41 3.48 23.16
N HIS A 432 20.83 2.89 22.10
CA HIS A 432 19.38 2.90 21.89
C HIS A 432 18.74 1.51 21.90
N VAL A 433 19.53 0.43 21.78
CA VAL A 433 19.00 -0.93 21.75
C VAL A 433 19.67 -1.84 22.77
N ALA A 434 18.94 -2.87 23.19
CA ALA A 434 19.49 -3.89 24.06
C ALA A 434 20.62 -4.69 23.37
N LYS A 435 21.56 -5.19 24.16
CA LYS A 435 22.76 -5.87 23.66
C LYS A 435 22.44 -7.06 22.73
N TYR A 436 21.36 -7.78 22.96
CA TYR A 436 20.94 -8.89 22.12
C TYR A 436 20.42 -8.45 20.74
N ALA A 437 19.83 -7.23 20.64
CA ALA A 437 19.29 -6.68 19.42
C ALA A 437 20.34 -5.92 18.57
N MET A 438 21.55 -5.77 19.06
CA MET A 438 22.62 -5.08 18.34
C MET A 438 22.94 -5.72 16.99
N PRO A 439 23.04 -4.96 15.91
CA PRO A 439 23.62 -5.45 14.67
C PRO A 439 25.03 -5.94 14.89
N TYR A 440 25.35 -7.14 14.43
CA TYR A 440 26.71 -7.64 14.46
C TYR A 440 27.58 -7.01 13.36
N ASP A 441 26.90 -6.50 12.29
CA ASP A 441 27.52 -5.87 11.14
C ASP A 441 26.55 -4.87 10.49
N ILE A 442 27.12 -3.80 9.94
CA ILE A 442 26.43 -2.82 9.10
C ILE A 442 27.10 -2.81 7.72
N GLU A 443 26.31 -3.07 6.69
CA GLU A 443 26.75 -3.03 5.31
C GLU A 443 26.12 -1.84 4.59
N PHE A 444 26.96 -0.99 3.99
CA PHE A 444 26.47 0.15 3.22
C PHE A 444 26.05 -0.27 1.82
N ARG A 445 24.95 0.30 1.33
CA ARG A 445 24.38 0.08 0.00
C ARG A 445 23.96 1.41 -0.62
N ASP A 446 24.15 1.54 -1.94
CA ASP A 446 23.67 2.71 -2.67
C ASP A 446 22.15 2.70 -2.84
N GLU A 447 21.56 1.49 -2.89
CA GLU A 447 20.11 1.28 -2.91
C GLU A 447 19.70 0.00 -2.16
N LEU A 448 18.50 0.03 -1.59
CA LEU A 448 17.86 -1.15 -1.01
C LEU A 448 16.82 -1.71 -1.98
N PRO A 449 16.68 -3.05 -2.06
CA PRO A 449 15.63 -3.68 -2.87
C PRO A 449 14.26 -3.16 -2.47
N LYS A 450 13.40 -2.89 -3.47
CA LYS A 450 12.04 -2.41 -3.24
C LYS A 450 11.04 -3.29 -3.94
N THR A 451 9.91 -3.50 -3.29
CA THR A 451 8.74 -4.13 -3.91
C THR A 451 8.16 -3.22 -4.99
N LEU A 452 7.28 -3.76 -5.83
CA LEU A 452 6.59 -3.01 -6.89
C LEU A 452 5.72 -1.86 -6.35
N VAL A 453 5.38 -1.88 -5.06
CA VAL A 453 4.63 -0.81 -4.37
C VAL A 453 5.53 0.17 -3.61
N GLY A 454 6.87 0.04 -3.77
CA GLY A 454 7.86 0.98 -3.21
C GLY A 454 8.29 0.70 -1.77
N LYS A 455 7.86 -0.40 -1.16
CA LYS A 455 8.34 -0.85 0.16
C LYS A 455 9.73 -1.47 0.04
N VAL A 456 10.55 -1.35 1.08
CA VAL A 456 11.79 -2.12 1.19
C VAL A 456 11.44 -3.61 1.27
N ALA A 457 12.12 -4.44 0.45
CA ALA A 457 11.81 -5.87 0.25
C ALA A 457 12.55 -6.76 1.25
#